data_899a1f1d7ae5e10cc88d8f5a78098823
#
_entry.id   899a1f1d7ae5e10cc88d8f5a78098823
#
_cell.length_a   1.000
_cell.length_b   1.000
_cell.length_c   1.000
_cell.angle_alpha   90.00
_cell.angle_beta   90.00
_cell.angle_gamma   90.00
#
_symmetry.space_group_name_H-M   'P 1'
#
loop_
_entity.id
_entity.type
_entity.pdbx_description
1 polymer ?
#
loop_
_entity_poly.entity_id
_entity_poly.type
_entity_poly.pdbx_seq_one_letter_code
_entity_poly.pdbx_strand_id
1 'polypeptide(L)'
;MGALLICGAVQHARAQAPGLGASVELVDPKVFRVCADPANLPFSDKNGSGFENKIAELFAKQLGKTVSYVWFPQVIGFARNTLNAFRCDVVMGEGEDAEAMQNTNPYYHSAYVIAFKPGTGLDGITTMEDSRLVGKHIGIVAGTPPATRMAADGLMRDANPYPISLADQNGDAPAKMMMDDLVAGRIDAAVLWGPLAGYFAKHAGVVITVVPLLHEPGPIPMDFRITMAVRYSDQAWKRQLNALIERNQQQINQILTNYGVPLLDNQKNVITVSAPN
;
A
#
# COMPACT_ATOMS: atom_id res chain seq x y z
N MET A 1 56.35 -36.86 52.19
CA MET A 1 55.15 -37.37 51.53
C MET A 1 54.04 -36.31 51.64
N GLY A 2 53.86 -35.45 50.65
CA GLY A 2 52.81 -34.41 50.61
C GLY A 2 51.78 -34.75 49.56
N ALA A 3 50.55 -34.89 50.00
CA ALA A 3 49.41 -35.13 49.09
C ALA A 3 48.83 -33.80 48.68
N LEU A 4 48.83 -33.53 47.34
CA LEU A 4 48.15 -32.38 46.72
C LEU A 4 46.67 -32.75 46.44
N LEU A 5 45.76 -32.07 47.15
CA LEU A 5 44.31 -32.14 46.84
C LEU A 5 43.99 -31.15 45.74
N ILE A 6 43.59 -31.66 44.57
CA ILE A 6 43.07 -30.87 43.44
C ILE A 6 41.56 -30.74 43.63
N CYS A 7 41.10 -29.54 43.96
CA CYS A 7 39.67 -29.19 44.06
C CYS A 7 39.17 -28.79 42.67
N GLY A 8 38.48 -29.70 41.97
CA GLY A 8 37.83 -29.42 40.68
C GLY A 8 36.57 -28.58 40.89
N ALA A 9 36.57 -27.36 40.38
CA ALA A 9 35.36 -26.52 40.32
C ALA A 9 34.43 -27.02 39.22
N VAL A 10 33.29 -27.60 39.61
CA VAL A 10 32.20 -27.93 38.67
C VAL A 10 31.44 -26.65 38.34
N GLN A 11 31.68 -26.13 37.16
CA GLN A 11 30.86 -25.04 36.61
C GLN A 11 29.48 -25.57 36.24
N HIS A 12 28.47 -25.22 36.99
CA HIS A 12 27.07 -25.46 36.62
C HIS A 12 26.69 -24.45 35.54
N ALA A 13 26.57 -24.93 34.30
CA ALA A 13 25.88 -24.17 33.22
C ALA A 13 24.42 -23.97 33.62
N ARG A 14 24.06 -22.75 34.03
CA ARG A 14 22.66 -22.37 34.20
C ARG A 14 22.03 -22.32 32.79
N ALA A 15 21.25 -23.34 32.46
CA ALA A 15 20.28 -23.24 31.38
C ALA A 15 19.30 -22.12 31.75
N GLN A 16 19.32 -21.04 31.02
CA GLN A 16 18.26 -20.01 31.12
C GLN A 16 16.96 -20.65 30.64
N ALA A 17 16.01 -20.81 31.55
CA ALA A 17 14.65 -21.18 31.20
C ALA A 17 14.11 -20.14 30.20
N PRO A 18 13.43 -20.53 29.10
CA PRO A 18 12.75 -19.58 28.21
C PRO A 18 11.76 -18.79 29.06
N GLY A 19 11.86 -17.44 28.98
CA GLY A 19 11.01 -16.54 29.74
C GLY A 19 9.53 -16.89 29.53
N LEU A 20 8.81 -17.10 30.62
CA LEU A 20 7.35 -17.22 30.64
C LEU A 20 6.77 -15.94 30.03
N GLY A 21 6.30 -16.01 28.77
CA GLY A 21 5.66 -14.87 28.09
C GLY A 21 6.01 -14.67 26.61
N ALA A 22 6.95 -15.40 26.04
CA ALA A 22 7.16 -15.37 24.60
C ALA A 22 6.03 -16.15 23.91
N SER A 23 5.08 -15.44 23.30
CA SER A 23 4.11 -16.09 22.42
C SER A 23 4.86 -16.82 21.31
N VAL A 24 4.49 -18.08 21.05
CA VAL A 24 5.05 -18.83 19.91
C VAL A 24 4.50 -18.22 18.65
N GLU A 25 5.38 -17.63 17.83
CA GLU A 25 4.99 -17.12 16.52
C GLU A 25 4.79 -18.28 15.55
N LEU A 26 3.63 -18.30 14.87
CA LEU A 26 3.26 -19.36 13.92
C LEU A 26 3.58 -18.95 12.48
N VAL A 27 4.61 -18.15 12.29
CA VAL A 27 5.11 -17.74 10.97
C VAL A 27 5.85 -18.90 10.30
N ASP A 28 5.53 -19.17 9.04
CA ASP A 28 6.16 -20.25 8.32
C ASP A 28 7.67 -19.99 8.13
N PRO A 29 8.55 -20.93 8.55
CA PRO A 29 9.99 -20.72 8.46
C PRO A 29 10.56 -20.81 7.03
N LYS A 30 9.87 -21.46 6.10
CA LYS A 30 10.35 -21.72 4.72
C LYS A 30 9.60 -20.97 3.65
N VAL A 31 8.36 -20.54 3.95
CA VAL A 31 7.46 -19.91 2.99
C VAL A 31 7.12 -18.49 3.45
N PHE A 32 7.18 -17.53 2.54
CA PHE A 32 6.68 -16.17 2.72
C PHE A 32 5.20 -16.17 2.33
N ARG A 33 4.30 -16.35 3.33
CA ARG A 33 2.86 -16.50 3.10
C ARG A 33 2.18 -15.13 3.12
N VAL A 34 1.70 -14.68 1.96
CA VAL A 34 1.05 -13.38 1.76
C VAL A 34 -0.46 -13.56 1.64
N CYS A 35 -1.22 -12.73 2.38
CA CYS A 35 -2.65 -12.56 2.14
C CYS A 35 -2.81 -11.47 1.07
N ALA A 36 -3.48 -11.79 -0.03
CA ALA A 36 -3.61 -10.86 -1.14
C ALA A 36 -4.95 -11.00 -1.88
N ASP A 37 -5.37 -9.94 -2.53
CA ASP A 37 -6.52 -9.96 -3.42
C ASP A 37 -6.15 -10.58 -4.78
N PRO A 38 -6.97 -11.49 -5.33
CA PRO A 38 -6.67 -12.16 -6.60
C PRO A 38 -6.80 -11.26 -7.83
N ALA A 39 -7.43 -10.07 -7.72
CA ALA A 39 -7.79 -9.23 -8.86
C ALA A 39 -7.81 -7.73 -8.50
N ASN A 40 -6.77 -7.21 -7.85
CA ASN A 40 -6.66 -5.84 -7.36
C ASN A 40 -5.42 -5.12 -7.93
N LEU A 41 -5.27 -5.07 -9.26
CA LEU A 41 -4.21 -4.29 -9.88
C LEU A 41 -4.38 -2.79 -9.63
N PRO A 42 -3.29 -2.05 -9.38
CA PRO A 42 -1.86 -2.43 -9.51
C PRO A 42 -1.25 -3.10 -8.28
N PHE A 43 -2.01 -3.38 -7.22
CA PHE A 43 -1.50 -3.92 -5.96
C PHE A 43 -1.14 -5.39 -6.10
N SER A 44 -2.11 -6.26 -6.31
CA SER A 44 -1.90 -7.70 -6.44
C SER A 44 -2.83 -8.36 -7.46
N ASP A 45 -2.37 -9.44 -8.06
CA ASP A 45 -3.18 -10.35 -8.85
C ASP A 45 -2.62 -11.79 -8.81
N LYS A 46 -3.42 -12.76 -9.29
CA LYS A 46 -3.00 -14.18 -9.34
C LYS A 46 -1.83 -14.45 -10.30
N ASN A 47 -1.60 -13.54 -11.26
CA ASN A 47 -0.51 -13.69 -12.23
C ASN A 47 0.82 -13.13 -11.69
N GLY A 48 0.81 -12.54 -10.50
CA GLY A 48 2.00 -11.92 -9.91
C GLY A 48 2.36 -10.60 -10.56
N SER A 49 1.40 -9.91 -11.20
CA SER A 49 1.65 -8.69 -11.97
C SER A 49 1.53 -7.40 -11.15
N GLY A 50 1.07 -7.45 -9.91
CA GLY A 50 0.97 -6.29 -9.03
C GLY A 50 2.29 -5.92 -8.37
N PHE A 51 2.43 -4.65 -7.94
CA PHE A 51 3.66 -4.20 -7.27
C PHE A 51 3.86 -4.85 -5.89
N GLU A 52 2.80 -5.21 -5.19
CA GLU A 52 2.89 -5.95 -3.92
C GLU A 52 3.39 -7.37 -4.15
N ASN A 53 2.98 -8.00 -5.27
CA ASN A 53 3.57 -9.28 -5.66
C ASN A 53 5.09 -9.14 -5.86
N LYS A 54 5.56 -8.07 -6.53
CA LYS A 54 6.99 -7.84 -6.76
C LYS A 54 7.77 -7.56 -5.48
N ILE A 55 7.17 -6.82 -4.53
CA ILE A 55 7.78 -6.59 -3.22
C ILE A 55 7.81 -7.88 -2.39
N ALA A 56 6.76 -8.70 -2.45
CA ALA A 56 6.74 -10.01 -1.80
C ALA A 56 7.82 -10.95 -2.35
N GLU A 57 8.01 -11.00 -3.67
CA GLU A 57 9.09 -11.73 -4.34
C GLU A 57 10.47 -11.24 -3.89
N LEU A 58 10.67 -9.91 -3.80
CA LEU A 58 11.90 -9.30 -3.30
C LEU A 58 12.19 -9.76 -1.87
N PHE A 59 11.21 -9.69 -0.96
CA PHE A 59 11.39 -10.05 0.44
C PHE A 59 11.62 -11.54 0.64
N ALA A 60 10.87 -12.37 -0.07
CA ALA A 60 11.07 -13.83 -0.03
C ALA A 60 12.48 -14.21 -0.50
N LYS A 61 12.98 -13.61 -1.58
CA LYS A 61 14.35 -13.81 -2.07
C LYS A 61 15.39 -13.42 -1.01
N GLN A 62 15.22 -12.28 -0.33
CA GLN A 62 16.10 -11.81 0.73
C GLN A 62 16.12 -12.74 1.96
N LEU A 63 15.02 -13.44 2.21
CA LEU A 63 14.87 -14.39 3.31
C LEU A 63 15.23 -15.83 2.92
N GLY A 64 15.54 -16.10 1.66
CA GLY A 64 15.73 -17.47 1.17
C GLY A 64 14.47 -18.32 1.24
N LYS A 65 13.29 -17.69 1.14
CA LYS A 65 11.97 -18.34 1.19
C LYS A 65 11.32 -18.36 -0.20
N THR A 66 10.34 -19.25 -0.37
CA THR A 66 9.41 -19.20 -1.52
C THR A 66 8.19 -18.36 -1.16
N VAL A 67 7.58 -17.68 -2.15
CA VAL A 67 6.33 -16.96 -1.94
C VAL A 67 5.14 -17.91 -2.09
N SER A 68 4.15 -17.77 -1.22
CA SER A 68 2.85 -18.40 -1.36
C SER A 68 1.75 -17.39 -1.03
N TYR A 69 0.65 -17.44 -1.76
CA TYR A 69 -0.46 -16.53 -1.58
C TYR A 69 -1.70 -17.23 -1.04
N VAL A 70 -2.37 -16.56 -0.12
CA VAL A 70 -3.75 -16.85 0.26
C VAL A 70 -4.62 -15.79 -0.39
N TRP A 71 -5.28 -16.19 -1.45
CA TRP A 71 -6.14 -15.33 -2.23
C TRP A 71 -7.51 -15.17 -1.58
N PHE A 72 -7.88 -13.95 -1.30
CA PHE A 72 -9.19 -13.58 -0.76
C PHE A 72 -9.51 -12.14 -1.21
N PRO A 73 -10.75 -11.83 -1.64
CA PRO A 73 -11.11 -10.45 -2.00
C PRO A 73 -10.91 -9.51 -0.81
N GLN A 74 -10.31 -8.33 -1.05
CA GLN A 74 -10.03 -7.32 -0.02
C GLN A 74 -11.30 -6.54 0.33
N VAL A 75 -12.21 -7.21 1.00
CA VAL A 75 -13.50 -6.70 1.48
C VAL A 75 -13.59 -6.83 3.00
N ILE A 76 -14.68 -6.36 3.60
CA ILE A 76 -14.94 -6.50 5.05
C ILE A 76 -14.73 -7.95 5.49
N GLY A 77 -13.89 -8.14 6.51
CA GLY A 77 -13.53 -9.45 7.03
C GLY A 77 -12.30 -10.11 6.38
N PHE A 78 -11.61 -9.41 5.48
CA PHE A 78 -10.37 -9.91 4.86
C PHE A 78 -9.36 -10.42 5.89
N ALA A 79 -8.94 -9.56 6.84
CA ALA A 79 -7.97 -9.94 7.87
C ALA A 79 -8.46 -11.11 8.74
N ARG A 80 -9.75 -11.11 9.12
CA ARG A 80 -10.35 -12.17 9.95
C ARG A 80 -10.30 -13.53 9.25
N ASN A 81 -10.55 -13.57 7.94
CA ASN A 81 -10.63 -14.80 7.15
C ASN A 81 -9.27 -15.26 6.60
N THR A 82 -8.22 -14.45 6.72
CA THR A 82 -6.89 -14.73 6.19
C THR A 82 -5.81 -14.70 7.28
N LEU A 83 -5.32 -13.52 7.66
CA LEU A 83 -4.22 -13.33 8.60
C LEU A 83 -4.56 -13.88 10.00
N ASN A 84 -5.71 -13.48 10.56
CA ASN A 84 -6.15 -13.88 11.89
C ASN A 84 -6.65 -15.34 11.95
N ALA A 85 -6.92 -15.94 10.79
CA ALA A 85 -7.16 -17.37 10.65
C ALA A 85 -5.87 -18.18 10.42
N PHE A 86 -4.70 -17.58 10.57
CA PHE A 86 -3.37 -18.18 10.42
C PHE A 86 -3.10 -18.80 9.03
N ARG A 87 -3.83 -18.37 8.01
CA ARG A 87 -3.67 -18.88 6.65
C ARG A 87 -2.48 -18.26 5.93
N CYS A 88 -2.07 -17.07 6.32
CA CYS A 88 -0.93 -16.31 5.82
C CYS A 88 -0.23 -15.57 6.98
N ASP A 89 0.88 -14.88 6.73
CA ASP A 89 1.71 -14.28 7.77
C ASP A 89 1.90 -12.76 7.60
N VAL A 90 1.47 -12.24 6.47
CA VAL A 90 1.54 -10.79 6.18
C VAL A 90 0.42 -10.37 5.24
N VAL A 91 -0.15 -9.20 5.50
CA VAL A 91 -1.00 -8.44 4.58
C VAL A 91 -0.19 -7.25 4.09
N MET A 92 -0.26 -6.92 2.81
CA MET A 92 0.39 -5.76 2.24
C MET A 92 -0.64 -4.66 1.95
N GLY A 93 -0.20 -3.41 1.84
CA GLY A 93 -1.07 -2.30 1.42
C GLY A 93 -2.02 -1.76 2.50
N GLU A 94 -1.70 -1.95 3.78
CA GLU A 94 -2.53 -1.47 4.87
C GLU A 94 -2.14 -0.06 5.33
N GLY A 95 -3.15 0.76 5.67
CA GLY A 95 -2.92 2.04 6.34
C GLY A 95 -2.34 1.88 7.74
N GLU A 96 -1.75 2.94 8.29
CA GLU A 96 -1.15 2.92 9.64
C GLU A 96 -2.17 2.63 10.76
N ASP A 97 -3.46 2.84 10.51
CA ASP A 97 -4.54 2.68 11.49
C ASP A 97 -5.33 1.36 11.31
N ALA A 98 -4.76 0.34 10.70
CA ALA A 98 -5.44 -0.92 10.46
C ALA A 98 -5.88 -1.60 11.76
N GLU A 99 -7.19 -1.66 12.00
CA GLU A 99 -7.76 -2.31 13.18
C GLU A 99 -7.55 -3.83 13.15
N ALA A 100 -7.41 -4.44 14.32
CA ALA A 100 -7.24 -5.88 14.53
C ALA A 100 -5.96 -6.50 13.95
N MET A 101 -5.00 -5.68 13.54
CA MET A 101 -3.68 -6.08 13.04
C MET A 101 -2.61 -5.15 13.61
N GLN A 102 -1.35 -5.55 13.49
CA GLN A 102 -0.22 -4.71 13.89
C GLN A 102 0.60 -4.30 12.67
N ASN A 103 0.75 -3.00 12.49
CA ASN A 103 1.45 -2.41 11.37
C ASN A 103 2.98 -2.48 11.51
N THR A 104 3.67 -2.71 10.40
CA THR A 104 5.11 -2.50 10.26
C THR A 104 5.43 -1.01 10.17
N ASN A 105 6.73 -0.66 10.02
CA ASN A 105 7.07 0.66 9.50
C ASN A 105 6.48 0.82 8.09
N PRO A 106 6.15 2.05 7.68
CA PRO A 106 5.68 2.31 6.32
C PRO A 106 6.75 1.91 5.28
N TYR A 107 6.32 1.29 4.19
CA TYR A 107 7.21 0.96 3.08
C TYR A 107 7.02 1.91 1.88
N TYR A 108 5.93 2.68 1.86
CA TYR A 108 5.80 3.84 0.98
C TYR A 108 4.82 4.87 1.55
N HIS A 109 4.89 6.09 1.00
CA HIS A 109 4.00 7.20 1.27
C HIS A 109 3.46 7.70 -0.06
N SER A 110 2.15 7.89 -0.17
CA SER A 110 1.50 8.39 -1.37
C SER A 110 0.29 9.24 -1.01
N ALA A 111 -0.31 9.89 -2.01
CA ALA A 111 -1.44 10.78 -1.81
C ALA A 111 -2.58 10.47 -2.76
N TYR A 112 -3.76 10.97 -2.44
CA TYR A 112 -4.80 11.19 -3.44
C TYR A 112 -4.33 12.21 -4.47
N VAL A 113 -4.81 12.07 -5.68
CA VAL A 113 -4.39 12.90 -6.82
C VAL A 113 -5.60 13.39 -7.60
N ILE A 114 -5.42 14.48 -8.34
CA ILE A 114 -6.27 14.84 -9.45
C ILE A 114 -5.58 14.47 -10.75
N ALA A 115 -6.28 13.77 -11.63
CA ALA A 115 -5.81 13.35 -12.95
C ALA A 115 -6.66 13.99 -14.05
N PHE A 116 -6.02 14.51 -15.10
CA PHE A 116 -6.69 15.15 -16.23
C PHE A 116 -5.85 15.08 -17.50
N LYS A 117 -6.47 15.31 -18.66
CA LYS A 117 -5.73 15.43 -19.93
C LYS A 117 -5.10 16.82 -20.03
N PRO A 118 -3.81 16.95 -20.40
CA PRO A 118 -3.17 18.25 -20.57
C PRO A 118 -3.88 19.06 -21.68
N GLY A 119 -3.84 20.39 -21.54
CA GLY A 119 -4.47 21.31 -22.50
C GLY A 119 -6.00 21.42 -22.40
N THR A 120 -6.62 20.86 -21.34
CA THR A 120 -8.08 20.95 -21.11
C THR A 120 -8.47 22.10 -20.18
N GLY A 121 -7.54 23.01 -19.90
CA GLY A 121 -7.75 24.18 -19.04
C GLY A 121 -7.49 23.91 -17.56
N LEU A 122 -7.02 22.72 -17.19
CA LEU A 122 -6.69 22.33 -15.81
C LEU A 122 -5.16 22.30 -15.56
N ASP A 123 -4.36 22.67 -16.54
CA ASP A 123 -2.89 22.67 -16.41
C ASP A 123 -2.44 23.59 -15.26
N GLY A 124 -1.55 23.08 -14.42
CA GLY A 124 -1.05 23.79 -13.23
C GLY A 124 -2.00 23.82 -12.03
N ILE A 125 -3.10 23.06 -12.04
CA ILE A 125 -3.93 22.88 -10.84
C ILE A 125 -3.15 22.12 -9.77
N THR A 126 -3.31 22.49 -8.48
CA THR A 126 -2.64 21.85 -7.34
C THR A 126 -3.57 21.57 -6.16
N THR A 127 -4.83 22.03 -6.24
CA THR A 127 -5.84 21.90 -5.18
C THR A 127 -7.23 21.79 -5.78
N MET A 128 -8.16 21.16 -5.05
CA MET A 128 -9.57 21.07 -5.44
C MET A 128 -10.35 22.38 -5.25
N GLU A 129 -9.79 23.37 -4.51
CA GLU A 129 -10.39 24.71 -4.41
C GLU A 129 -10.23 25.56 -5.69
N ASP A 130 -9.49 25.08 -6.68
CA ASP A 130 -9.27 25.82 -7.91
C ASP A 130 -10.60 26.07 -8.65
N SER A 131 -10.93 27.34 -8.88
CA SER A 131 -12.19 27.76 -9.49
C SER A 131 -12.44 27.18 -10.89
N ARG A 132 -11.40 26.71 -11.57
CA ARG A 132 -11.48 26.05 -12.88
C ARG A 132 -12.20 24.69 -12.82
N LEU A 133 -12.34 24.12 -11.60
CA LEU A 133 -13.10 22.89 -11.37
C LEU A 133 -14.60 23.10 -11.28
N VAL A 134 -15.07 24.32 -11.06
CA VAL A 134 -16.50 24.62 -10.98
C VAL A 134 -17.16 24.34 -12.33
N GLY A 135 -18.21 23.53 -12.31
CA GLY A 135 -18.94 23.09 -13.50
C GLY A 135 -18.25 22.01 -14.33
N LYS A 136 -17.16 21.43 -13.84
CA LYS A 136 -16.48 20.27 -14.45
C LYS A 136 -17.08 18.95 -13.99
N HIS A 137 -17.16 17.99 -14.88
CA HIS A 137 -17.52 16.61 -14.53
C HIS A 137 -16.31 15.93 -13.91
N ILE A 138 -16.33 15.79 -12.57
CA ILE A 138 -15.23 15.23 -11.82
C ILE A 138 -15.58 13.82 -11.34
N GLY A 139 -14.83 12.83 -11.80
CA GLY A 139 -14.91 11.46 -11.28
C GLY A 139 -14.40 11.39 -9.86
N ILE A 140 -15.19 10.79 -8.96
CA ILE A 140 -14.84 10.64 -7.53
C ILE A 140 -15.29 9.29 -7.00
N VAL A 141 -14.49 8.68 -6.14
CA VAL A 141 -14.90 7.47 -5.42
C VAL A 141 -15.64 7.86 -4.15
N ALA A 142 -16.90 7.44 -4.04
CA ALA A 142 -17.74 7.73 -2.87
C ALA A 142 -17.11 7.19 -1.58
N GLY A 143 -17.27 7.94 -0.46
CA GLY A 143 -16.76 7.51 0.85
C GLY A 143 -15.25 7.70 1.07
N THR A 144 -14.55 8.31 0.12
CA THR A 144 -13.12 8.63 0.25
C THR A 144 -12.89 10.04 0.85
N PRO A 145 -11.70 10.33 1.43
CA PRO A 145 -11.36 11.66 1.91
C PRO A 145 -11.56 12.78 0.86
N PRO A 146 -11.18 12.62 -0.41
CA PRO A 146 -11.48 13.62 -1.43
C PRO A 146 -12.98 13.85 -1.66
N ALA A 147 -13.83 12.83 -1.56
CA ALA A 147 -15.27 13.01 -1.71
C ALA A 147 -15.85 13.92 -0.60
N THR A 148 -15.36 13.77 0.64
CA THR A 148 -15.72 14.65 1.75
C THR A 148 -15.25 16.08 1.50
N ARG A 149 -14.05 16.26 0.95
CA ARG A 149 -13.51 17.56 0.58
C ARG A 149 -14.32 18.22 -0.53
N MET A 150 -14.60 17.49 -1.62
CA MET A 150 -15.43 17.99 -2.72
C MET A 150 -16.82 18.43 -2.27
N ALA A 151 -17.41 17.73 -1.29
CA ALA A 151 -18.67 18.12 -0.69
C ALA A 151 -18.58 19.49 0.03
N ALA A 152 -17.48 19.72 0.78
CA ALA A 152 -17.22 20.98 1.46
C ALA A 152 -16.99 22.15 0.47
N ASP A 153 -16.37 21.87 -0.68
CA ASP A 153 -16.06 22.86 -1.72
C ASP A 153 -17.22 23.09 -2.72
N GLY A 154 -18.35 22.40 -2.54
CA GLY A 154 -19.53 22.53 -3.42
C GLY A 154 -19.36 21.90 -4.81
N LEU A 155 -18.35 21.03 -5.00
CA LEU A 155 -18.04 20.38 -6.26
C LEU A 155 -18.88 19.11 -6.54
N MET A 156 -19.71 18.67 -5.58
CA MET A 156 -20.50 17.44 -5.72
C MET A 156 -21.66 17.55 -6.73
N ARG A 157 -22.06 18.76 -7.09
CA ARG A 157 -23.20 18.97 -7.99
C ARG A 157 -23.00 18.32 -9.37
N ASP A 158 -21.79 18.45 -9.91
CA ASP A 158 -21.43 17.97 -11.24
C ASP A 158 -20.46 16.78 -11.17
N ALA A 159 -20.37 16.14 -9.97
CA ALA A 159 -19.51 14.99 -9.75
C ALA A 159 -20.09 13.71 -10.34
N ASN A 160 -19.22 12.87 -10.88
CA ASN A 160 -19.53 11.51 -11.32
C ASN A 160 -19.05 10.51 -10.26
N PRO A 161 -19.94 9.95 -9.40
CA PRO A 161 -19.54 9.01 -8.37
C PRO A 161 -19.26 7.62 -8.93
N TYR A 162 -18.16 7.02 -8.47
CA TYR A 162 -17.80 5.63 -8.73
C TYR A 162 -17.85 4.85 -7.40
N PRO A 163 -18.21 3.55 -7.41
CA PRO A 163 -18.26 2.74 -6.19
C PRO A 163 -16.87 2.56 -5.59
N ILE A 164 -16.79 2.33 -4.27
CA ILE A 164 -15.51 2.16 -3.58
C ILE A 164 -14.88 0.79 -3.84
N SER A 165 -15.70 -0.22 -4.01
CA SER A 165 -15.25 -1.61 -4.05
C SER A 165 -16.31 -2.48 -4.71
N LEU A 166 -16.26 -2.61 -6.00
CA LEU A 166 -16.88 -3.75 -6.71
C LEU A 166 -16.21 -3.82 -8.07
N ALA A 167 -15.60 -4.96 -8.39
CA ALA A 167 -15.54 -5.34 -9.79
C ALA A 167 -16.97 -5.29 -10.30
N ASP A 168 -17.22 -4.60 -11.40
CA ASP A 168 -18.49 -4.74 -12.10
C ASP A 168 -18.68 -6.20 -12.52
N GLN A 169 -19.83 -6.53 -13.08
CA GLN A 169 -20.09 -7.90 -13.53
C GLN A 169 -19.09 -8.38 -14.60
N ASN A 170 -18.31 -7.46 -15.19
CA ASN A 170 -17.28 -7.72 -16.19
C ASN A 170 -15.87 -7.79 -15.56
N GLY A 171 -15.72 -7.55 -14.26
CA GLY A 171 -14.45 -7.64 -13.54
C GLY A 171 -13.61 -6.36 -13.56
N ASP A 172 -14.10 -5.25 -14.11
CA ASP A 172 -13.35 -4.00 -14.14
C ASP A 172 -13.42 -3.27 -12.78
N ALA A 173 -12.24 -2.86 -12.29
CA ALA A 173 -12.13 -2.09 -11.05
C ALA A 173 -12.70 -0.66 -11.24
N PRO A 174 -13.39 -0.08 -10.23
CA PRO A 174 -13.95 1.27 -10.31
C PRO A 174 -12.95 2.34 -10.74
N ALA A 175 -11.69 2.24 -10.28
CA ALA A 175 -10.63 3.15 -10.71
C ALA A 175 -10.32 3.04 -12.21
N LYS A 176 -10.35 1.81 -12.76
CA LYS A 176 -10.17 1.61 -14.21
C LYS A 176 -11.30 2.26 -14.98
N MET A 177 -12.56 2.02 -14.58
CA MET A 177 -13.74 2.63 -15.21
C MET A 177 -13.64 4.17 -15.20
N MET A 178 -13.26 4.76 -14.07
CA MET A 178 -13.06 6.21 -13.95
C MET A 178 -11.98 6.72 -14.91
N MET A 179 -10.85 6.03 -14.99
CA MET A 179 -9.75 6.44 -15.88
C MET A 179 -10.10 6.25 -17.37
N ASP A 180 -10.86 5.21 -17.72
CA ASP A 180 -11.37 5.00 -19.06
C ASP A 180 -12.37 6.12 -19.46
N ASP A 181 -13.21 6.58 -18.51
CA ASP A 181 -14.11 7.71 -18.70
C ASP A 181 -13.33 9.02 -18.93
N LEU A 182 -12.25 9.22 -18.18
CA LEU A 182 -11.36 10.37 -18.39
C LEU A 182 -10.70 10.34 -19.78
N VAL A 183 -10.19 9.19 -20.20
CA VAL A 183 -9.60 9.01 -21.54
C VAL A 183 -10.61 9.30 -22.63
N ALA A 184 -11.83 8.78 -22.47
CA ALA A 184 -12.93 8.98 -23.42
C ALA A 184 -13.53 10.40 -23.40
N GLY A 185 -13.18 11.24 -22.40
CA GLY A 185 -13.71 12.59 -22.24
C GLY A 185 -15.15 12.63 -21.70
N ARG A 186 -15.61 11.57 -21.05
CA ARG A 186 -16.90 11.55 -20.34
C ARG A 186 -16.83 12.28 -19.00
N ILE A 187 -15.64 12.41 -18.43
CA ILE A 187 -15.32 13.29 -17.30
C ILE A 187 -14.14 14.19 -17.65
N ASP A 188 -14.06 15.35 -17.03
CA ASP A 188 -13.00 16.35 -17.25
C ASP A 188 -11.76 16.05 -16.40
N ALA A 189 -11.98 15.54 -15.18
CA ALA A 189 -10.94 15.17 -14.23
C ALA A 189 -11.36 13.94 -13.41
N ALA A 190 -10.39 13.23 -12.84
CA ALA A 190 -10.59 12.11 -11.95
C ALA A 190 -9.85 12.34 -10.64
N VAL A 191 -10.52 12.19 -9.49
CA VAL A 191 -9.90 12.30 -8.17
C VAL A 191 -9.91 10.94 -7.50
N LEU A 192 -8.73 10.33 -7.34
CA LEU A 192 -8.61 8.98 -6.83
C LEU A 192 -7.25 8.76 -6.14
N TRP A 193 -7.07 7.56 -5.56
CA TRP A 193 -5.83 7.17 -4.91
C TRP A 193 -4.66 7.14 -5.91
N GLY A 194 -3.53 7.80 -5.54
CA GLY A 194 -2.40 8.02 -6.44
C GLY A 194 -1.83 6.77 -7.10
N PRO A 195 -1.59 5.66 -6.39
CA PRO A 195 -1.15 4.40 -7.00
C PRO A 195 -2.07 3.89 -8.11
N LEU A 196 -3.39 4.02 -7.96
CA LEU A 196 -4.37 3.66 -8.99
C LEU A 196 -4.27 4.61 -10.18
N ALA A 197 -4.31 5.92 -9.92
CA ALA A 197 -4.22 6.93 -10.97
C ALA A 197 -2.94 6.80 -11.80
N GLY A 198 -1.80 6.68 -11.13
CA GLY A 198 -0.50 6.59 -11.79
C GLY A 198 -0.36 5.34 -12.66
N TYR A 199 -0.85 4.20 -12.15
CA TYR A 199 -0.85 2.96 -12.92
C TYR A 199 -1.70 3.05 -14.17
N PHE A 200 -2.96 3.46 -14.05
CA PHE A 200 -3.87 3.55 -15.20
C PHE A 200 -3.47 4.68 -16.17
N ALA A 201 -2.95 5.80 -15.68
CA ALA A 201 -2.41 6.86 -16.52
C ALA A 201 -1.25 6.36 -17.39
N LYS A 202 -0.35 5.54 -16.83
CA LYS A 202 0.77 4.94 -17.56
C LYS A 202 0.32 3.98 -18.66
N HIS A 203 -0.85 3.36 -18.52
CA HIS A 203 -1.41 2.39 -19.48
C HIS A 203 -2.54 2.97 -20.35
N ALA A 204 -2.82 4.27 -20.24
CA ALA A 204 -3.97 4.91 -20.91
C ALA A 204 -3.82 5.06 -22.43
N GLY A 205 -2.63 4.92 -22.99
CA GLY A 205 -2.37 5.17 -24.41
C GLY A 205 -2.42 6.66 -24.81
N VAL A 206 -2.78 7.55 -23.90
CA VAL A 206 -2.79 9.01 -24.04
C VAL A 206 -2.11 9.64 -22.84
N VAL A 207 -1.63 10.87 -22.99
CA VAL A 207 -1.00 11.60 -21.89
C VAL A 207 -2.06 12.01 -20.87
N ILE A 208 -1.85 11.59 -19.62
CA ILE A 208 -2.65 12.02 -18.46
C ILE A 208 -1.70 12.67 -17.46
N THR A 209 -2.03 13.88 -17.04
CA THR A 209 -1.35 14.58 -15.96
C THR A 209 -1.91 14.09 -14.63
N VAL A 210 -1.03 13.72 -13.69
CA VAL A 210 -1.39 13.24 -12.35
C VAL A 210 -0.74 14.16 -11.32
N VAL A 211 -1.55 14.86 -10.54
CA VAL A 211 -1.08 15.88 -9.57
C VAL A 211 -1.48 15.47 -8.16
N PRO A 212 -0.53 15.23 -7.25
CA PRO A 212 -0.81 14.95 -5.84
C PRO A 212 -1.49 16.13 -5.13
N LEU A 213 -2.56 15.85 -4.39
CA LEU A 213 -3.34 16.82 -3.63
C LEU A 213 -2.70 17.05 -2.25
N LEU A 214 -1.57 17.75 -2.21
CA LEU A 214 -0.76 17.98 -1.00
C LEU A 214 -1.07 19.29 -0.28
N HIS A 215 -1.81 20.18 -0.92
CA HIS A 215 -2.07 21.53 -0.44
C HIS A 215 -3.56 21.78 -0.15
N GLU A 216 -4.32 20.71 0.06
CA GLU A 216 -5.73 20.83 0.41
C GLU A 216 -5.87 21.44 1.80
N PRO A 217 -6.65 22.51 1.98
CA PRO A 217 -6.86 23.09 3.29
C PRO A 217 -7.76 22.23 4.18
N GLY A 218 -7.66 22.44 5.50
CA GLY A 218 -8.50 21.76 6.49
C GLY A 218 -7.92 20.44 7.01
N PRO A 219 -8.67 19.74 7.86
CA PRO A 219 -8.15 18.62 8.64
C PRO A 219 -8.23 17.25 7.91
N ILE A 220 -8.79 17.19 6.70
CA ILE A 220 -8.98 15.92 5.98
C ILE A 220 -7.65 15.53 5.33
N PRO A 221 -7.04 14.40 5.75
CA PRO A 221 -5.77 13.99 5.17
C PRO A 221 -5.97 13.49 3.73
N MET A 222 -5.06 13.90 2.84
CA MET A 222 -5.01 13.45 1.44
C MET A 222 -3.81 12.56 1.15
N ASP A 223 -2.89 12.41 2.08
CA ASP A 223 -1.71 11.57 1.96
C ASP A 223 -1.66 10.54 3.08
N PHE A 224 -1.19 9.34 2.75
CA PHE A 224 -1.19 8.20 3.66
C PHE A 224 0.11 7.42 3.54
N ARG A 225 0.61 7.00 4.72
CA ARG A 225 1.73 6.08 4.83
C ARG A 225 1.18 4.66 4.80
N ILE A 226 1.75 3.85 3.94
CA ILE A 226 1.28 2.49 3.71
C ILE A 226 2.26 1.50 4.31
N THR A 227 1.73 0.58 5.08
CA THR A 227 2.43 -0.42 5.88
C THR A 227 2.10 -1.83 5.43
N MET A 228 2.83 -2.79 5.95
CA MET A 228 2.38 -4.18 6.00
C MET A 228 1.76 -4.45 7.37
N ALA A 229 0.85 -5.40 7.44
CA ALA A 229 0.24 -5.80 8.70
C ALA A 229 0.51 -7.27 9.02
N VAL A 230 0.70 -7.54 10.31
CA VAL A 230 0.94 -8.87 10.89
C VAL A 230 0.03 -9.09 12.10
N ARG A 231 -0.05 -10.31 12.62
CA ARG A 231 -0.77 -10.59 13.87
C ARG A 231 -0.08 -9.92 15.06
N TYR A 232 -0.84 -9.57 16.08
CA TYR A 232 -0.30 -9.00 17.33
C TYR A 232 0.71 -9.93 18.02
N SER A 233 0.60 -11.24 17.85
CA SER A 233 1.54 -12.23 18.37
C SER A 233 2.91 -12.21 17.69
N ASP A 234 3.00 -11.73 16.44
CA ASP A 234 4.13 -11.97 15.56
C ASP A 234 5.17 -10.83 15.63
N GLN A 235 5.69 -10.56 16.81
CA GLN A 235 6.57 -9.42 17.08
C GLN A 235 7.98 -9.57 16.47
N ALA A 236 8.53 -10.78 16.44
CA ALA A 236 9.82 -11.03 15.80
C ALA A 236 9.69 -10.92 14.28
N TRP A 237 8.58 -11.41 13.73
CA TRP A 237 8.27 -11.28 12.31
C TRP A 237 8.11 -9.81 11.90
N LYS A 238 7.37 -9.02 12.66
CA LYS A 238 7.28 -7.56 12.45
C LYS A 238 8.65 -6.90 12.40
N ARG A 239 9.52 -7.19 13.36
CA ARG A 239 10.90 -6.64 13.37
C ARG A 239 11.69 -7.06 12.14
N GLN A 240 11.53 -8.31 11.69
CA GLN A 240 12.19 -8.81 10.49
C GLN A 240 11.70 -8.09 9.22
N LEU A 241 10.38 -7.87 9.10
CA LEU A 241 9.80 -7.09 7.99
C LEU A 241 10.29 -5.64 8.01
N ASN A 242 10.34 -4.98 9.18
CA ASN A 242 10.87 -3.62 9.30
C ASN A 242 12.33 -3.53 8.82
N ALA A 243 13.16 -4.49 9.19
CA ALA A 243 14.54 -4.54 8.72
C ALA A 243 14.65 -4.83 7.20
N LEU A 244 13.70 -5.56 6.60
CA LEU A 244 13.63 -5.76 5.15
C LEU A 244 13.20 -4.47 4.44
N ILE A 245 12.21 -3.76 4.95
CA ILE A 245 11.76 -2.47 4.42
C ILE A 245 12.94 -1.51 4.38
N GLU A 246 13.61 -1.32 5.51
CA GLU A 246 14.74 -0.39 5.63
C GLU A 246 15.87 -0.71 4.63
N ARG A 247 16.31 -1.96 4.56
CA ARG A 247 17.41 -2.38 3.68
C ARG A 247 17.07 -2.36 2.19
N ASN A 248 15.80 -2.46 1.83
CA ASN A 248 15.36 -2.55 0.43
C ASN A 248 14.57 -1.32 -0.03
N GLN A 249 14.57 -0.20 0.74
CA GLN A 249 13.75 0.97 0.42
C GLN A 249 13.97 1.50 -0.99
N GLN A 250 15.21 1.52 -1.48
CA GLN A 250 15.51 1.95 -2.84
C GLN A 250 14.86 1.04 -3.89
N GLN A 251 14.92 -0.29 -3.69
CA GLN A 251 14.32 -1.26 -4.61
C GLN A 251 12.78 -1.21 -4.56
N ILE A 252 12.22 -1.01 -3.36
CA ILE A 252 10.78 -0.79 -3.18
C ILE A 252 10.35 0.45 -3.96
N ASN A 253 11.04 1.59 -3.80
CA ASN A 253 10.75 2.82 -4.52
C ASN A 253 10.85 2.62 -6.03
N GLN A 254 11.85 1.88 -6.52
CA GLN A 254 11.99 1.57 -7.93
C GLN A 254 10.81 0.73 -8.47
N ILE A 255 10.41 -0.31 -7.72
CA ILE A 255 9.22 -1.10 -8.08
C ILE A 255 8.01 -0.19 -8.19
N LEU A 256 7.72 0.60 -7.16
CA LEU A 256 6.55 1.48 -7.11
C LEU A 256 6.53 2.53 -8.23
N THR A 257 7.69 3.15 -8.51
CA THR A 257 7.84 4.11 -9.61
C THR A 257 7.61 3.46 -10.97
N ASN A 258 8.05 2.21 -11.16
CA ASN A 258 7.79 1.45 -12.39
C ASN A 258 6.28 1.22 -12.62
N TYR A 259 5.48 1.22 -11.57
CA TYR A 259 4.01 1.16 -11.66
C TYR A 259 3.34 2.53 -11.74
N GLY A 260 4.12 3.63 -11.74
CA GLY A 260 3.58 5.00 -11.83
C GLY A 260 3.10 5.54 -10.48
N VAL A 261 3.39 4.88 -9.37
CA VAL A 261 2.98 5.35 -8.03
C VAL A 261 3.63 6.72 -7.73
N PRO A 262 2.86 7.77 -7.43
CA PRO A 262 3.39 9.03 -6.96
C PRO A 262 3.88 8.88 -5.51
N LEU A 263 5.19 8.77 -5.36
CA LEU A 263 5.84 8.59 -4.05
C LEU A 263 6.14 9.93 -3.39
N LEU A 264 5.99 9.96 -2.07
CA LEU A 264 6.31 11.11 -1.24
C LEU A 264 7.44 10.78 -0.25
N ASP A 265 8.29 11.76 0.02
CA ASP A 265 9.23 11.70 1.13
C ASP A 265 8.56 12.05 2.48
N ASN A 266 9.34 12.08 3.56
CA ASN A 266 8.83 12.42 4.89
C ASN A 266 8.39 13.90 5.01
N GLN A 267 8.83 14.77 4.11
CA GLN A 267 8.46 16.19 4.01
C GLN A 267 7.32 16.42 3.02
N LYS A 268 6.72 15.33 2.50
CA LYS A 268 5.66 15.32 1.48
C LYS A 268 6.09 15.86 0.11
N ASN A 269 7.38 15.90 -0.19
CA ASN A 269 7.84 16.19 -1.55
C ASN A 269 7.70 14.94 -2.43
N VAL A 270 7.38 15.15 -3.70
CA VAL A 270 7.33 14.06 -4.68
C VAL A 270 8.74 13.52 -4.93
N ILE A 271 8.93 12.22 -4.73
CA ILE A 271 10.20 11.54 -4.98
C ILE A 271 10.30 11.22 -6.48
N THR A 272 11.36 11.70 -7.12
CA THR A 272 11.74 11.26 -8.45
C THR A 272 12.84 10.20 -8.34
N VAL A 273 12.54 8.97 -8.69
CA VAL A 273 13.53 7.89 -8.74
C VAL A 273 14.16 7.87 -10.14
N SER A 274 15.46 8.14 -10.22
CA SER A 274 16.20 8.01 -11.49
C SER A 274 16.20 6.56 -11.93
N ALA A 275 16.00 6.32 -13.23
CA ALA A 275 16.16 4.99 -13.79
C ALA A 275 17.58 4.46 -13.48
N PRO A 276 17.75 3.18 -13.16
CA PRO A 276 19.09 2.60 -13.05
C PRO A 276 19.79 2.73 -14.39
N ASN A 277 21.04 3.23 -14.35
CA ASN A 277 21.95 3.29 -15.51
C ASN A 277 22.26 1.88 -16.04
#